data_373872ae0e739f138a15d503286e98bc
#
_entry.id   373872ae0e739f138a15d503286e98bc
#
_cell.length_a   1.000
_cell.length_b   1.000
_cell.length_c   1.000
_cell.angle_alpha   90.00
_cell.angle_beta   90.00
_cell.angle_gamma   90.00
#
_symmetry.space_group_name_H-M   'P 1'
#
loop_
_entity.id
_entity.type
_entity.pdbx_description
1 polymer ?
#
loop_
_entity_poly.entity_id
_entity_poly.type
_entity_poly.pdbx_seq_one_letter_code
_entity_poly.pdbx_strand_id
1 'polypeptide(L)'
;SEPVKNKKTLFVWPEGVFTGFNFDQIKQYRTLFEEAFSENHLILFGSNTTQKNLQNTSTFNSLIITNNKLEIIFQYNKIKLVPFGEILPYEKYLSKIGLKKITEGYGSFSKGTSNDIFKMGNLKMLPLICYEIIFPELSQNQKNLIINISEDAWFGNTIGPHQHFAK
;
A
#
# COMPACT_ATOMS: atom_id res chain seq x y z
N SER A 1 7.45 -19.25 -8.19
CA SER A 1 7.17 -19.72 -9.55
C SER A 1 7.99 -18.91 -10.53
N GLU A 2 8.63 -19.54 -11.50
CA GLU A 2 9.37 -18.85 -12.54
C GLU A 2 8.41 -18.09 -13.47
N PRO A 3 8.77 -16.87 -13.92
CA PRO A 3 7.95 -16.11 -14.86
C PRO A 3 7.86 -16.83 -16.22
N VAL A 4 6.70 -16.77 -16.82
CA VAL A 4 6.50 -17.34 -18.18
C VAL A 4 7.26 -16.48 -19.19
N LYS A 5 8.15 -17.09 -19.98
CA LYS A 5 8.90 -16.40 -21.05
C LYS A 5 7.94 -15.62 -21.96
N ASN A 6 8.30 -14.37 -22.30
CA ASN A 6 7.58 -13.45 -23.17
C ASN A 6 6.20 -12.97 -22.66
N LYS A 7 5.88 -13.14 -21.38
CA LYS A 7 4.68 -12.56 -20.76
C LYS A 7 5.06 -11.56 -19.68
N LYS A 8 4.29 -10.49 -19.61
CA LYS A 8 4.41 -9.57 -18.46
C LYS A 8 3.96 -10.30 -17.20
N THR A 9 4.78 -10.30 -16.16
CA THR A 9 4.50 -10.94 -14.88
C THR A 9 4.38 -9.87 -13.81
N LEU A 10 3.27 -9.89 -13.07
CA LEU A 10 3.07 -9.06 -11.89
C LEU A 10 3.38 -9.91 -10.65
N PHE A 11 4.44 -9.54 -9.93
CA PHE A 11 4.73 -10.08 -8.61
C PHE A 11 3.93 -9.27 -7.59
N VAL A 12 3.20 -9.95 -6.72
CA VAL A 12 2.37 -9.32 -5.69
C VAL A 12 2.96 -9.67 -4.32
N TRP A 13 3.39 -8.65 -3.59
CA TRP A 13 3.93 -8.75 -2.25
C TRP A 13 2.99 -8.09 -1.23
N PRO A 14 3.03 -8.49 0.03
CA PRO A 14 2.13 -7.97 1.07
C PRO A 14 2.40 -6.50 1.41
N GLU A 15 1.52 -5.92 2.24
CA GLU A 15 1.58 -4.53 2.72
C GLU A 15 2.89 -4.24 3.47
N GLY A 16 3.29 -5.11 4.38
CA GLY A 16 4.43 -4.92 5.29
C GLY A 16 5.75 -5.52 4.82
N VAL A 17 5.95 -5.84 3.52
CA VAL A 17 7.14 -6.53 3.03
C VAL A 17 8.45 -5.78 3.32
N PHE A 18 8.42 -4.45 3.34
CA PHE A 18 9.57 -3.58 3.64
C PHE A 18 9.36 -2.81 4.95
N THR A 19 9.07 -3.54 6.03
CA THR A 19 8.88 -2.92 7.34
C THR A 19 10.07 -2.06 7.74
N GLY A 20 9.80 -0.82 8.17
CA GLY A 20 10.83 0.13 8.59
C GLY A 20 11.44 0.98 7.46
N PHE A 21 11.13 0.71 6.20
CA PHE A 21 11.60 1.49 5.06
C PHE A 21 10.46 2.27 4.40
N ASN A 22 10.73 3.50 4.00
CA ASN A 22 9.89 4.22 3.05
C ASN A 22 10.37 3.96 1.61
N PHE A 23 9.55 4.34 0.62
CA PHE A 23 9.87 4.07 -0.79
C PHE A 23 11.18 4.72 -1.25
N ASP A 24 11.52 5.91 -0.77
CA ASP A 24 12.78 6.57 -1.15
C ASP A 24 14.02 5.84 -0.64
N GLN A 25 13.90 5.18 0.52
CA GLN A 25 14.95 4.29 1.04
C GLN A 25 15.03 2.98 0.25
N ILE A 26 13.89 2.41 -0.17
CA ILE A 26 13.86 1.20 -1.00
C ILE A 26 14.53 1.44 -2.35
N LYS A 27 14.39 2.63 -2.95
CA LYS A 27 15.06 3.00 -4.21
C LYS A 27 16.58 2.87 -4.18
N GLN A 28 17.20 2.93 -3.01
CA GLN A 28 18.64 2.75 -2.86
C GLN A 28 19.11 1.33 -3.22
N TYR A 29 18.20 0.37 -3.18
CA TYR A 29 18.44 -1.04 -3.53
C TYR A 29 18.10 -1.37 -5.00
N ARG A 30 17.94 -0.35 -5.86
CA ARG A 30 17.56 -0.52 -7.27
C ARG A 30 18.37 -1.58 -8.00
N THR A 31 19.69 -1.61 -7.81
CA THR A 31 20.57 -2.57 -8.47
C THR A 31 20.17 -4.02 -8.18
N LEU A 32 19.78 -4.34 -6.94
CA LEU A 32 19.31 -5.68 -6.58
C LEU A 32 18.03 -6.06 -7.31
N PHE A 33 17.13 -5.07 -7.53
CA PHE A 33 15.90 -5.31 -8.28
C PHE A 33 16.18 -5.51 -9.78
N GLU A 34 17.12 -4.74 -10.36
CA GLU A 34 17.52 -4.91 -11.76
C GLU A 34 18.20 -6.27 -12.01
N GLU A 35 18.92 -6.81 -11.03
CA GLU A 35 19.51 -8.15 -11.09
C GLU A 35 18.48 -9.26 -10.94
N ALA A 36 17.48 -9.08 -10.06
CA ALA A 36 16.48 -10.09 -9.74
C ALA A 36 15.30 -10.12 -10.74
N PHE A 37 14.96 -8.99 -11.34
CA PHE A 37 13.77 -8.83 -12.20
C PHE A 37 14.14 -8.30 -13.57
N SER A 38 13.44 -8.80 -14.59
CA SER A 38 13.59 -8.32 -15.98
C SER A 38 12.62 -7.16 -16.29
N GLU A 39 12.78 -6.54 -17.45
CA GLU A 39 11.90 -5.46 -17.94
C GLU A 39 10.44 -5.90 -18.15
N ASN A 40 10.17 -7.21 -18.28
CA ASN A 40 8.82 -7.77 -18.37
C ASN A 40 8.14 -7.96 -17.02
N HIS A 41 8.85 -7.68 -15.92
CA HIS A 41 8.34 -7.87 -14.57
C HIS A 41 7.82 -6.55 -13.99
N LEU A 42 6.67 -6.62 -13.38
CA LEU A 42 6.10 -5.59 -12.52
C LEU A 42 6.06 -6.11 -11.10
N ILE A 43 6.33 -5.24 -10.14
CA ILE A 43 6.37 -5.59 -8.72
C ILE A 43 5.37 -4.69 -8.01
N LEU A 44 4.35 -5.31 -7.40
CA LEU A 44 3.34 -4.67 -6.58
C LEU A 44 3.65 -4.95 -5.11
N PHE A 45 3.71 -3.92 -4.30
CA PHE A 45 3.93 -4.03 -2.85
C PHE A 45 3.42 -2.81 -2.09
N GLY A 46 3.24 -2.98 -0.77
CA GLY A 46 2.94 -1.89 0.15
C GLY A 46 4.21 -1.13 0.56
N SER A 47 4.13 0.20 0.59
CA SER A 47 5.21 1.05 1.08
C SER A 47 4.69 2.41 1.55
N ASN A 48 5.40 3.02 2.49
CA ASN A 48 5.16 4.40 2.85
C ASN A 48 5.77 5.33 1.80
N THR A 49 4.94 6.21 1.24
CA THR A 49 5.36 7.23 0.27
C THR A 49 5.22 8.62 0.86
N THR A 50 6.06 9.54 0.44
CA THR A 50 6.07 10.93 0.93
C THR A 50 5.89 11.90 -0.22
N GLN A 51 4.95 12.82 -0.06
CA GLN A 51 4.77 13.96 -0.97
C GLN A 51 5.11 15.25 -0.24
N LYS A 52 6.03 16.02 -0.80
CA LYS A 52 6.44 17.32 -0.27
C LYS A 52 5.82 18.43 -1.11
N ASN A 53 5.04 19.29 -0.47
CA ASN A 53 4.59 20.56 -1.02
C ASN A 53 5.36 21.69 -0.33
N LEU A 54 5.27 22.91 -0.87
CA LEU A 54 6.03 24.08 -0.36
C LEU A 54 5.85 24.34 1.15
N GLN A 55 4.74 23.90 1.73
CA GLN A 55 4.39 24.18 3.14
C GLN A 55 4.28 22.95 4.03
N ASN A 56 4.07 21.75 3.44
CA ASN A 56 3.77 20.54 4.20
C ASN A 56 4.38 19.29 3.56
N THR A 57 4.70 18.31 4.41
CA THR A 57 5.06 16.96 4.01
C THR A 57 3.91 16.03 4.38
N SER A 58 3.37 15.31 3.39
CA SER A 58 2.32 14.32 3.58
C SER A 58 2.90 12.92 3.40
N THR A 59 2.64 12.01 4.33
CA THR A 59 3.03 10.61 4.24
C THR A 59 1.79 9.77 4.02
N PHE A 60 1.87 8.81 3.10
CA PHE A 60 0.77 7.92 2.75
C PHE A 60 1.17 6.46 2.96
N ASN A 61 0.23 5.64 3.42
CA ASN A 61 0.29 4.20 3.25
C ASN A 61 -0.15 3.91 1.82
N SER A 62 0.74 3.36 1.00
CA SER A 62 0.54 3.25 -0.44
C SER A 62 0.75 1.82 -0.93
N LEU A 63 -0.09 1.40 -1.87
CA LEU A 63 0.18 0.30 -2.78
C LEU A 63 0.83 0.87 -4.03
N ILE A 64 2.02 0.41 -4.35
CA ILE A 64 2.74 0.85 -5.54
C ILE A 64 3.03 -0.33 -6.48
N ILE A 65 3.05 -0.03 -7.78
CA ILE A 65 3.51 -0.94 -8.82
C ILE A 65 4.71 -0.30 -9.48
N THR A 66 5.83 -1.01 -9.50
CA THR A 66 7.08 -0.56 -10.11
C THR A 66 7.53 -1.51 -11.21
N ASN A 67 8.43 -1.02 -12.09
CA ASN A 67 9.26 -1.87 -12.92
C ASN A 67 10.49 -2.38 -12.13
N ASN A 68 11.38 -3.11 -12.81
CA ASN A 68 12.62 -3.61 -12.23
C ASN A 68 13.63 -2.50 -11.84
N LYS A 69 13.42 -1.26 -12.29
CA LYS A 69 14.23 -0.08 -11.92
C LYS A 69 13.66 0.70 -10.75
N LEU A 70 12.63 0.16 -10.07
CA LEU A 70 11.87 0.84 -9.01
C LEU A 70 11.28 2.19 -9.45
N GLU A 71 10.97 2.33 -10.75
CA GLU A 71 10.19 3.46 -11.24
C GLU A 71 8.71 3.17 -11.02
N ILE A 72 7.99 4.11 -10.40
CA ILE A 72 6.57 3.95 -10.11
C ILE A 72 5.78 4.03 -11.42
N ILE A 73 5.06 2.96 -11.74
CA ILE A 73 4.13 2.87 -12.87
C ILE A 73 2.72 3.21 -12.41
N PHE A 74 2.39 2.84 -11.17
CA PHE A 74 1.10 3.11 -10.56
C PHE A 74 1.26 3.26 -9.05
N GLN A 75 0.46 4.16 -8.46
CA GLN A 75 0.40 4.36 -7.02
C GLN A 75 -1.05 4.55 -6.59
N TYR A 76 -1.45 3.83 -5.58
CA TYR A 76 -2.70 3.99 -4.87
C TYR A 76 -2.40 4.32 -3.41
N ASN A 77 -2.96 5.42 -2.90
CA ASN A 77 -2.82 5.83 -1.51
C ASN A 77 -4.08 5.41 -0.74
N LYS A 78 -3.90 4.75 0.38
CA LYS A 78 -4.98 4.25 1.22
C LYS A 78 -5.98 5.36 1.55
N ILE A 79 -7.26 5.10 1.26
CA ILE A 79 -8.36 6.08 1.45
C ILE A 79 -8.98 5.91 2.84
N LYS A 80 -9.17 4.67 3.30
CA LYS A 80 -9.75 4.36 4.61
C LYS A 80 -8.63 4.05 5.60
N LEU A 81 -8.23 5.06 6.37
CA LEU A 81 -7.19 4.92 7.39
C LEU A 81 -7.75 4.32 8.67
N VAL A 82 -6.97 3.45 9.32
CA VAL A 82 -7.31 2.82 10.60
C VAL A 82 -7.22 3.86 11.72
N PRO A 83 -8.33 4.19 12.41
CA PRO A 83 -8.28 5.09 13.55
C PRO A 83 -7.36 4.54 14.64
N PHE A 84 -6.59 5.43 15.28
CA PHE A 84 -5.59 5.15 16.33
C PHE A 84 -4.38 4.31 15.86
N GLY A 85 -4.48 3.59 14.73
CA GLY A 85 -3.35 2.93 14.09
C GLY A 85 -2.62 3.85 13.12
N GLU A 86 -3.28 4.30 12.08
CA GLU A 86 -2.71 5.09 10.99
C GLU A 86 -3.00 6.58 11.12
N ILE A 87 -4.11 6.94 11.73
CA ILE A 87 -4.51 8.33 12.00
C ILE A 87 -4.96 8.48 13.44
N LEU A 88 -4.55 9.57 14.09
CA LEU A 88 -5.09 9.96 15.38
C LEU A 88 -6.28 10.92 15.16
N PRO A 89 -7.52 10.46 15.37
CA PRO A 89 -8.68 11.35 15.26
C PRO A 89 -8.51 12.52 16.23
N TYR A 90 -8.85 13.74 15.80
CA TYR A 90 -8.74 14.93 16.66
C TYR A 90 -7.35 15.12 17.29
N GLU A 91 -6.28 14.87 16.55
CA GLU A 91 -4.88 14.87 17.01
C GLU A 91 -4.52 16.09 17.87
N LYS A 92 -5.02 17.30 17.47
CA LYS A 92 -4.80 18.55 18.22
C LYS A 92 -5.31 18.52 19.67
N TYR A 93 -6.33 17.73 19.96
CA TYR A 93 -6.92 17.61 21.31
C TYR A 93 -6.36 16.41 22.06
N LEU A 94 -6.26 15.27 21.40
CA LEU A 94 -5.85 14.01 22.02
C LEU A 94 -4.35 13.99 22.39
N SER A 95 -3.51 14.65 21.61
CA SER A 95 -2.09 14.81 21.93
C SER A 95 -1.86 15.63 23.22
N LYS A 96 -2.75 16.60 23.53
CA LYS A 96 -2.68 17.41 24.76
C LYS A 96 -2.95 16.60 26.03
N ILE A 97 -3.71 15.52 25.94
CA ILE A 97 -4.01 14.61 27.06
C ILE A 97 -3.10 13.38 27.07
N GLY A 98 -2.00 13.41 26.30
CA GLY A 98 -0.99 12.36 26.29
C GLY A 98 -1.33 11.12 25.47
N LEU A 99 -2.46 11.10 24.76
CA LEU A 99 -2.80 10.00 23.85
C LEU A 99 -1.94 10.10 22.59
N LYS A 100 -1.14 9.06 22.35
CA LYS A 100 -0.31 8.89 21.15
C LYS A 100 -0.90 7.78 20.30
N LYS A 101 -0.47 7.73 19.01
CA LYS A 101 -0.75 6.59 18.14
C LYS A 101 -0.24 5.30 18.78
N ILE A 102 -0.97 4.20 18.54
CA ILE A 102 -0.58 2.87 19.02
C ILE A 102 0.63 2.35 18.21
N THR A 103 0.73 2.78 16.93
CA THR A 103 1.82 2.35 16.05
C THR A 103 3.01 3.30 16.17
N GLU A 104 4.18 2.77 16.48
CA GLU A 104 5.45 3.50 16.41
C GLU A 104 5.83 3.76 14.94
N GLY A 105 6.44 4.91 14.66
CA GLY A 105 6.97 5.23 13.33
C GLY A 105 6.55 6.61 12.82
N TYR A 106 6.21 6.68 11.55
CA TYR A 106 5.81 7.92 10.88
C TYR A 106 4.58 8.54 11.53
N GLY A 107 4.51 9.87 11.59
CA GLY A 107 3.33 10.62 12.05
C GLY A 107 2.01 10.14 11.44
N SER A 108 0.90 10.84 11.67
CA SER A 108 -0.38 10.48 11.08
C SER A 108 -0.29 10.41 9.55
N PHE A 109 -0.80 9.32 8.96
CA PHE A 109 -0.88 9.20 7.51
C PHE A 109 -1.93 10.16 6.96
N SER A 110 -1.67 10.65 5.75
CA SER A 110 -2.63 11.40 4.95
C SER A 110 -3.53 10.45 4.17
N LYS A 111 -4.81 10.84 4.01
CA LYS A 111 -5.76 10.07 3.21
C LYS A 111 -5.46 10.18 1.72
N GLY A 112 -5.56 9.06 1.00
CA GLY A 112 -5.69 9.05 -0.44
C GLY A 112 -6.98 9.71 -0.90
N THR A 113 -6.97 10.30 -2.09
CA THR A 113 -8.11 11.05 -2.65
C THR A 113 -8.74 10.38 -3.85
N SER A 114 -8.08 9.39 -4.45
CA SER A 114 -8.49 8.76 -5.69
C SER A 114 -8.55 7.24 -5.53
N ASN A 115 -9.64 6.64 -6.02
CA ASN A 115 -9.83 5.19 -6.11
C ASN A 115 -9.58 4.72 -7.55
N ASP A 116 -8.35 4.95 -8.02
CA ASP A 116 -7.95 4.64 -9.39
C ASP A 116 -7.74 3.14 -9.60
N ILE A 117 -8.07 2.70 -10.82
CA ILE A 117 -7.86 1.33 -11.27
C ILE A 117 -6.57 1.24 -12.07
N PHE A 118 -5.70 0.31 -11.73
CA PHE A 118 -4.57 -0.06 -12.57
C PHE A 118 -5.03 -0.83 -13.79
N LYS A 119 -4.56 -0.43 -14.98
CA LYS A 119 -4.90 -1.04 -16.26
C LYS A 119 -3.65 -1.59 -16.94
N MET A 120 -3.70 -2.86 -17.32
CA MET A 120 -2.64 -3.52 -18.07
C MET A 120 -3.28 -4.46 -19.13
N GLY A 121 -3.32 -4.02 -20.37
CA GLY A 121 -4.08 -4.72 -21.43
C GLY A 121 -5.57 -4.80 -21.04
N ASN A 122 -6.11 -6.02 -21.02
CA ASN A 122 -7.50 -6.27 -20.61
C ASN A 122 -7.70 -6.36 -19.09
N LEU A 123 -6.61 -6.32 -18.32
CA LEU A 123 -6.66 -6.36 -16.87
C LEU A 123 -7.04 -4.98 -16.33
N LYS A 124 -8.11 -4.95 -15.52
CA LYS A 124 -8.56 -3.80 -14.73
C LYS A 124 -8.52 -4.20 -13.26
N MET A 125 -7.46 -3.81 -12.57
CA MET A 125 -7.20 -4.18 -11.19
C MET A 125 -7.60 -3.04 -10.25
N LEU A 126 -8.48 -3.35 -9.31
CA LEU A 126 -8.78 -2.49 -8.16
C LEU A 126 -7.77 -2.77 -7.05
N PRO A 127 -6.92 -1.81 -6.68
CA PRO A 127 -6.06 -1.93 -5.51
C PRO A 127 -6.82 -1.61 -4.23
N LEU A 128 -6.57 -2.39 -3.18
CA LEU A 128 -7.04 -2.12 -1.82
C LEU A 128 -5.93 -2.44 -0.83
N ILE A 129 -5.96 -1.79 0.33
CA ILE A 129 -4.98 -1.99 1.40
C ILE A 129 -5.70 -2.38 2.68
N CYS A 130 -5.37 -3.58 3.19
CA CYS A 130 -5.82 -4.10 4.47
C CYS A 130 -7.36 -4.10 4.58
N TYR A 131 -7.93 -3.48 5.61
CA TYR A 131 -9.35 -3.51 5.90
C TYR A 131 -10.23 -2.74 4.88
N GLU A 132 -9.66 -2.07 3.90
CA GLU A 132 -10.42 -1.41 2.83
C GLU A 132 -11.34 -2.37 2.07
N ILE A 133 -11.02 -3.67 2.04
CA ILE A 133 -11.83 -4.72 1.42
C ILE A 133 -13.26 -4.79 1.98
N ILE A 134 -13.49 -4.33 3.22
CA ILE A 134 -14.81 -4.35 3.85
C ILE A 134 -15.72 -3.21 3.42
N PHE A 135 -15.20 -2.20 2.68
CA PHE A 135 -15.95 -1.02 2.25
C PHE A 135 -16.48 -1.17 0.82
N PRO A 136 -17.77 -1.52 0.61
CA PRO A 136 -18.32 -1.76 -0.72
C PRO A 136 -18.21 -0.56 -1.67
N GLU A 137 -18.24 0.67 -1.11
CA GLU A 137 -18.13 1.90 -1.90
C GLU A 137 -16.80 2.03 -2.64
N LEU A 138 -15.72 1.42 -2.16
CA LEU A 138 -14.44 1.41 -2.85
C LEU A 138 -14.44 0.47 -4.06
N SER A 139 -15.39 -0.46 -4.13
CA SER A 139 -15.44 -1.50 -5.16
C SER A 139 -16.42 -1.22 -6.30
N GLN A 140 -16.93 0.00 -6.45
CA GLN A 140 -17.95 0.34 -7.45
C GLN A 140 -17.41 0.49 -8.89
N ASN A 141 -16.09 0.69 -9.04
CA ASN A 141 -15.48 0.85 -10.35
C ASN A 141 -15.51 -0.44 -11.19
N GLN A 142 -15.58 -0.31 -12.52
CA GLN A 142 -15.49 -1.46 -13.43
C GLN A 142 -14.12 -2.11 -13.35
N LYS A 143 -14.07 -3.32 -12.81
CA LYS A 143 -12.87 -4.13 -12.59
C LYS A 143 -13.12 -5.58 -12.95
N ASN A 144 -12.05 -6.31 -13.23
CA ASN A 144 -12.07 -7.76 -13.38
C ASN A 144 -11.10 -8.48 -12.42
N LEU A 145 -10.37 -7.72 -11.61
CA LEU A 145 -9.50 -8.22 -10.56
C LEU A 145 -9.52 -7.27 -9.37
N ILE A 146 -9.53 -7.81 -8.16
CA ILE A 146 -9.25 -7.07 -6.92
C ILE A 146 -7.95 -7.62 -6.35
N ILE A 147 -7.02 -6.75 -5.99
CA ILE A 147 -5.84 -7.11 -5.21
C ILE A 147 -5.90 -6.32 -3.91
N ASN A 148 -6.07 -7.05 -2.80
CA ASN A 148 -5.98 -6.51 -1.45
C ASN A 148 -4.67 -6.96 -0.83
N ILE A 149 -3.77 -6.03 -0.53
CA ILE A 149 -2.55 -6.33 0.23
C ILE A 149 -2.80 -6.05 1.70
N SER A 150 -2.33 -6.95 2.57
CA SER A 150 -2.54 -6.82 4.01
C SER A 150 -1.31 -7.29 4.79
N GLU A 151 -1.14 -6.73 5.98
CA GLU A 151 -0.19 -7.17 7.00
C GLU A 151 -0.99 -7.59 8.25
N ASP A 152 -1.44 -8.84 8.27
CA ASP A 152 -2.32 -9.36 9.33
C ASP A 152 -1.59 -9.69 10.63
N ALA A 153 -0.25 -9.67 10.62
CA ALA A 153 0.58 -9.88 11.82
C ALA A 153 0.28 -8.88 12.96
N TRP A 154 -0.21 -7.68 12.62
CA TRP A 154 -0.62 -6.66 13.59
C TRP A 154 -1.74 -7.11 14.53
N PHE A 155 -2.60 -7.99 14.08
CA PHE A 155 -3.75 -8.47 14.85
C PHE A 155 -3.42 -9.65 15.74
N GLY A 156 -2.22 -10.26 15.63
CA GLY A 156 -1.85 -11.45 16.37
C GLY A 156 -2.90 -12.55 16.24
N ASN A 157 -3.22 -13.23 17.35
CA ASN A 157 -4.23 -14.30 17.38
C ASN A 157 -5.66 -13.79 17.65
N THR A 158 -6.01 -12.61 17.14
CA THR A 158 -7.35 -12.04 17.29
C THR A 158 -8.28 -12.48 16.16
N ILE A 159 -9.54 -12.01 16.20
CA ILE A 159 -10.53 -12.27 15.14
C ILE A 159 -10.25 -11.49 13.83
N GLY A 160 -9.36 -10.48 13.87
CA GLY A 160 -9.05 -9.60 12.72
C GLY A 160 -8.71 -10.35 11.44
N PRO A 161 -7.71 -11.25 11.41
CA PRO A 161 -7.36 -12.02 10.22
C PRO A 161 -8.52 -12.83 9.66
N HIS A 162 -9.36 -13.42 10.54
CA HIS A 162 -10.53 -14.19 10.12
C HIS A 162 -11.59 -13.31 9.45
N GLN A 163 -11.76 -12.07 9.89
CA GLN A 163 -12.69 -11.12 9.26
C GLN A 163 -12.24 -10.69 7.88
N HIS A 164 -10.92 -10.57 7.63
CA HIS A 164 -10.37 -10.29 6.30
C HIS A 164 -10.62 -11.44 5.32
N PHE A 165 -10.51 -12.69 5.79
CA PHE A 165 -10.75 -13.88 4.97
C PHE A 165 -12.23 -14.15 4.67
N ALA A 166 -13.16 -13.64 5.48
CA ALA A 166 -14.58 -13.89 5.35
C ALA A 166 -15.28 -12.99 4.30
N LYS A 167 -14.54 -12.10 3.63
CA LYS A 167 -15.01 -11.17 2.60
C LYS A 167 -14.53 -11.59 1.20
#